data_c13b507ac702f5509a2df9262d358ae8
#
_entry.id   c13b507ac702f5509a2df9262d358ae8
#
_cell.length_a   1.000
_cell.length_b   1.000
_cell.length_c   1.000
_cell.angle_alpha   90.00
_cell.angle_beta   90.00
_cell.angle_gamma   90.00
#
_symmetry.space_group_name_H-M   'P 1'
#
loop_
_entity.id
_entity.type
_entity.pdbx_description
1 polymer ?
#
loop_
_entity_poly.entity_id
_entity_poly.type
_entity_poly.pdbx_seq_one_letter_code
_entity_poly.pdbx_strand_id
1 'polypeptide(L)'
;MALHDFTFYDLINRNAVCFKNLPAWLEADDGRRLSFGEFKDHVDRLAAGLRQAGVQKGDRIGVLGKNSLEYFMLYGAAAAIGAIVLPINWRLSAEEVIFNLNDGTPKLLFADSEYQSMTGLAKERLPSVQRYFNLKPPGGGFDDFNGLLKSSAGFRPADVTDADGLVIIHTAAVAGRPRGALLTHRNLINANVHLNLLMHLSLADVHLNILPLFHVGGLFMATMAFHAGVLNLNMSKFDGPLAAELIETKGVTVMFDFAPILGAILEQQEKTGKRLDSLKHVIGLEAPATIEKYQKLTGGTFYVMYGQTETSAIATLGRYNDRPGSAGRTIPLADVKLVDDNDRVVPAGQVGEIAVKGPMVFSGYWNLPEDTAQTFRGGWHHTGDLGRFDEDGFLFYAGRKPEKELIKPGGENVYPAEVEKAILEHPAVEMTVVFGVPDPKWKEGIKAVCQLKAGQKLAAKELIKFVGERIASYKKPQQVDFVAEMPLLANGSPDRAKVKEQFGGAQKQ
;
A
#
# COMPACT_ATOMS: atom_id res chain seq x y z
N MET A 1 -25.89 -5.77 -14.39
CA MET A 1 -25.73 -5.94 -12.91
C MET A 1 -26.57 -7.14 -12.49
N ALA A 2 -25.94 -8.17 -11.96
CA ALA A 2 -26.68 -9.31 -11.42
C ALA A 2 -27.33 -8.94 -10.08
N LEU A 3 -28.40 -9.67 -9.69
CA LEU A 3 -29.15 -9.40 -8.47
C LEU A 3 -28.30 -9.39 -7.19
N HIS A 4 -27.15 -10.07 -7.21
CA HIS A 4 -26.28 -10.26 -6.05
C HIS A 4 -25.00 -9.42 -6.10
N ASP A 5 -24.80 -8.58 -7.14
CA ASP A 5 -23.66 -7.68 -7.23
C ASP A 5 -23.81 -6.52 -6.25
N PHE A 6 -22.70 -6.13 -5.61
CA PHE A 6 -22.58 -4.94 -4.79
C PHE A 6 -21.23 -4.28 -4.99
N THR A 7 -21.21 -3.16 -5.70
CA THR A 7 -20.00 -2.46 -6.10
C THR A 7 -19.65 -1.32 -5.13
N PHE A 8 -18.46 -0.73 -5.29
CA PHE A 8 -18.11 0.48 -4.53
C PHE A 8 -19.03 1.66 -4.85
N TYR A 9 -19.54 1.75 -6.10
CA TYR A 9 -20.52 2.79 -6.43
C TYR A 9 -21.90 2.53 -5.77
N ASP A 10 -22.32 1.27 -5.63
CA ASP A 10 -23.54 0.93 -4.87
C ASP A 10 -23.40 1.31 -3.39
N LEU A 11 -22.20 1.12 -2.82
CA LEU A 11 -21.89 1.59 -1.48
C LEU A 11 -22.02 3.12 -1.36
N ILE A 12 -21.50 3.87 -2.34
CA ILE A 12 -21.63 5.34 -2.39
C ILE A 12 -23.12 5.74 -2.45
N ASN A 13 -23.91 5.10 -3.30
CA ASN A 13 -25.36 5.33 -3.40
C ASN A 13 -26.08 5.04 -2.09
N ARG A 14 -25.81 3.89 -1.47
CA ARG A 14 -26.38 3.51 -0.18
C ARG A 14 -26.06 4.54 0.88
N ASN A 15 -24.81 4.99 0.98
CA ASN A 15 -24.38 5.95 1.99
C ASN A 15 -24.98 7.34 1.76
N ALA A 16 -25.14 7.77 0.51
CA ALA A 16 -25.83 9.03 0.18
C ALA A 16 -27.31 9.04 0.60
N VAL A 17 -27.92 7.87 0.71
CA VAL A 17 -29.30 7.74 1.25
C VAL A 17 -29.28 7.62 2.77
N CYS A 18 -28.50 6.69 3.31
CA CYS A 18 -28.52 6.35 4.73
C CYS A 18 -27.89 7.42 5.62
N PHE A 19 -26.86 8.12 5.12
CA PHE A 19 -26.02 9.06 5.88
C PHE A 19 -25.94 10.44 5.22
N LYS A 20 -26.92 10.82 4.39
CA LYS A 20 -26.91 11.97 3.48
C LYS A 20 -26.22 13.20 4.03
N ASN A 21 -26.58 13.63 5.23
CA ASN A 21 -26.12 14.89 5.84
C ASN A 21 -24.94 14.71 6.80
N LEU A 22 -24.48 13.46 7.04
CA LEU A 22 -23.30 13.22 7.87
C LEU A 22 -22.04 13.53 7.08
N PRO A 23 -20.95 14.01 7.74
CA PRO A 23 -19.70 14.27 7.08
C PRO A 23 -19.03 12.96 6.63
N ALA A 24 -18.70 12.88 5.36
CA ALA A 24 -17.99 11.74 4.77
C ALA A 24 -16.46 11.94 4.71
N TRP A 25 -16.06 13.20 4.44
CA TRP A 25 -14.67 13.56 4.23
C TRP A 25 -14.37 14.95 4.76
N LEU A 26 -13.20 15.12 5.40
CA LEU A 26 -12.66 16.40 5.86
C LEU A 26 -11.16 16.44 5.56
N GLU A 27 -10.72 17.43 4.81
CA GLU A 27 -9.30 17.72 4.58
C GLU A 27 -8.70 18.43 5.79
N ALA A 28 -7.62 17.89 6.35
CA ALA A 28 -6.91 18.53 7.45
C ALA A 28 -6.14 19.78 7.00
N ASP A 29 -5.67 19.79 5.74
CA ASP A 29 -4.78 20.83 5.21
C ASP A 29 -5.51 22.16 4.93
N ASP A 30 -6.77 22.10 4.44
CA ASP A 30 -7.51 23.31 4.01
C ASP A 30 -8.95 23.40 4.56
N GLY A 31 -9.39 22.39 5.33
CA GLY A 31 -10.71 22.37 5.96
C GLY A 31 -11.87 22.08 5.01
N ARG A 32 -11.63 21.77 3.73
CA ARG A 32 -12.69 21.35 2.80
C ARG A 32 -13.35 20.07 3.30
N ARG A 33 -14.67 20.06 3.21
CA ARG A 33 -15.46 18.91 3.68
C ARG A 33 -16.61 18.62 2.73
N LEU A 34 -17.02 17.36 2.67
CA LEU A 34 -18.24 16.92 2.01
C LEU A 34 -19.02 15.99 2.93
N SER A 35 -20.35 16.13 2.90
CA SER A 35 -21.25 15.11 3.41
C SER A 35 -21.32 13.92 2.44
N PHE A 36 -21.90 12.78 2.87
CA PHE A 36 -22.11 11.63 2.00
C PHE A 36 -22.95 11.97 0.76
N GLY A 37 -23.97 12.82 0.92
CA GLY A 37 -24.79 13.30 -0.20
C GLY A 37 -24.00 14.13 -1.18
N GLU A 38 -23.24 15.13 -0.70
CA GLU A 38 -22.39 15.98 -1.55
C GLU A 38 -21.28 15.17 -2.21
N PHE A 39 -20.67 14.22 -1.50
CA PHE A 39 -19.68 13.33 -2.07
C PHE A 39 -20.24 12.55 -3.28
N LYS A 40 -21.42 11.98 -3.14
CA LYS A 40 -22.12 11.28 -4.24
C LYS A 40 -22.36 12.22 -5.43
N ASP A 41 -22.84 13.45 -5.22
CA ASP A 41 -23.07 14.41 -6.28
C ASP A 41 -21.77 14.77 -7.03
N HIS A 42 -20.66 14.93 -6.32
CA HIS A 42 -19.35 15.16 -6.91
C HIS A 42 -18.85 13.97 -7.71
N VAL A 43 -19.02 12.75 -7.17
CA VAL A 43 -18.68 11.50 -7.87
C VAL A 43 -19.46 11.38 -9.17
N ASP A 44 -20.76 11.67 -9.19
CA ASP A 44 -21.58 11.62 -10.42
C ASP A 44 -21.14 12.63 -11.46
N ARG A 45 -20.83 13.86 -11.04
CA ARG A 45 -20.30 14.89 -11.95
C ARG A 45 -18.95 14.48 -12.53
N LEU A 46 -18.05 13.99 -11.69
CA LEU A 46 -16.74 13.51 -12.11
C LEU A 46 -16.87 12.32 -13.08
N ALA A 47 -17.74 11.37 -12.79
CA ALA A 47 -18.01 10.21 -13.66
C ALA A 47 -18.55 10.64 -15.03
N ALA A 48 -19.47 11.61 -15.06
CA ALA A 48 -19.96 12.22 -16.31
C ALA A 48 -18.83 12.89 -17.08
N GLY A 49 -17.97 13.68 -16.41
CA GLY A 49 -16.82 14.35 -17.03
C GLY A 49 -15.78 13.37 -17.56
N LEU A 50 -15.51 12.28 -16.85
CA LEU A 50 -14.61 11.22 -17.31
C LEU A 50 -15.13 10.53 -18.57
N ARG A 51 -16.44 10.26 -18.66
CA ARG A 51 -17.06 9.75 -19.90
C ARG A 51 -16.96 10.73 -21.05
N GLN A 52 -17.20 12.01 -20.81
CA GLN A 52 -17.03 13.06 -21.82
C GLN A 52 -15.57 13.19 -22.27
N ALA A 53 -14.61 12.92 -21.37
CA ALA A 53 -13.19 12.82 -21.71
C ALA A 53 -12.83 11.49 -22.41
N GLY A 54 -13.82 10.64 -22.72
CA GLY A 54 -13.67 9.44 -23.53
C GLY A 54 -13.39 8.15 -22.72
N VAL A 55 -13.43 8.18 -21.39
CA VAL A 55 -13.21 6.99 -20.56
C VAL A 55 -14.38 6.02 -20.70
N GLN A 56 -14.08 4.75 -20.90
CA GLN A 56 -15.04 3.65 -21.03
C GLN A 56 -14.80 2.60 -19.94
N LYS A 57 -15.75 1.66 -19.78
CA LYS A 57 -15.57 0.50 -18.91
C LYS A 57 -14.31 -0.28 -19.29
N GLY A 58 -13.49 -0.61 -18.30
CA GLY A 58 -12.21 -1.31 -18.47
C GLY A 58 -11.03 -0.40 -18.80
N ASP A 59 -11.23 0.90 -19.11
CA ASP A 59 -10.12 1.84 -19.24
C ASP A 59 -9.45 2.11 -17.88
N ARG A 60 -8.16 2.45 -17.88
CA ARG A 60 -7.42 2.81 -16.67
C ARG A 60 -7.26 4.32 -16.55
N ILE A 61 -7.30 4.78 -15.31
CA ILE A 61 -7.09 6.18 -14.92
C ILE A 61 -5.87 6.22 -14.01
N GLY A 62 -4.77 6.82 -14.48
CA GLY A 62 -3.55 7.01 -13.69
C GLY A 62 -3.70 8.14 -12.69
N VAL A 63 -3.22 7.94 -11.46
CA VAL A 63 -3.22 8.97 -10.42
C VAL A 63 -1.86 9.02 -9.74
N LEU A 64 -1.18 10.17 -9.82
CA LEU A 64 0.12 10.43 -9.23
C LEU A 64 0.03 11.64 -8.30
N GLY A 65 -0.23 11.42 -7.04
CA GLY A 65 -0.42 12.49 -6.07
C GLY A 65 -0.49 12.01 -4.63
N LYS A 66 -0.49 12.98 -3.73
CA LYS A 66 -0.73 12.77 -2.30
C LYS A 66 -2.21 12.57 -2.04
N ASN A 67 -2.55 12.12 -0.83
CA ASN A 67 -3.94 11.95 -0.43
C ASN A 67 -4.73 13.24 -0.60
N SER A 68 -5.92 13.14 -1.15
CA SER A 68 -6.85 14.26 -1.29
C SER A 68 -8.28 13.78 -1.53
N LEU A 69 -9.23 14.68 -1.34
CA LEU A 69 -10.62 14.49 -1.68
C LEU A 69 -10.79 14.12 -3.16
N GLU A 70 -10.09 14.82 -4.05
CA GLU A 70 -10.10 14.59 -5.50
C GLU A 70 -9.63 13.17 -5.83
N TYR A 71 -8.59 12.69 -5.14
CA TYR A 71 -8.09 11.34 -5.30
C TYR A 71 -9.15 10.31 -4.91
N PHE A 72 -9.80 10.49 -3.76
CA PHE A 72 -10.83 9.57 -3.29
C PHE A 72 -12.08 9.62 -4.18
N MET A 73 -12.47 10.81 -4.69
CA MET A 73 -13.54 10.95 -5.68
C MET A 73 -13.25 10.21 -6.98
N LEU A 74 -11.98 10.15 -7.44
CA LEU A 74 -11.60 9.39 -8.64
C LEU A 74 -11.88 7.89 -8.48
N TYR A 75 -11.66 7.30 -7.30
CA TYR A 75 -12.07 5.90 -7.05
C TYR A 75 -13.58 5.71 -7.19
N GLY A 76 -14.36 6.64 -6.63
CA GLY A 76 -15.83 6.60 -6.74
C GLY A 76 -16.33 6.77 -8.18
N ALA A 77 -15.77 7.74 -8.90
CA ALA A 77 -16.16 8.03 -10.28
C ALA A 77 -15.74 6.90 -11.24
N ALA A 78 -14.56 6.33 -11.07
CA ALA A 78 -14.12 5.15 -11.81
C ALA A 78 -15.06 3.97 -11.55
N ALA A 79 -15.44 3.71 -10.28
CA ALA A 79 -16.40 2.68 -9.92
C ALA A 79 -17.76 2.87 -10.63
N ALA A 80 -18.24 4.11 -10.75
CA ALA A 80 -19.52 4.41 -11.38
C ALA A 80 -19.56 4.10 -12.89
N ILE A 81 -18.40 4.14 -13.57
CA ILE A 81 -18.29 3.92 -15.02
C ILE A 81 -17.58 2.63 -15.39
N GLY A 82 -17.14 1.84 -14.40
CA GLY A 82 -16.39 0.60 -14.60
C GLY A 82 -14.96 0.80 -15.09
N ALA A 83 -14.38 1.98 -14.85
CA ALA A 83 -12.96 2.23 -15.09
C ALA A 83 -12.12 1.72 -13.91
N ILE A 84 -10.84 1.50 -14.14
CA ILE A 84 -9.90 0.97 -13.15
C ILE A 84 -8.92 2.08 -12.77
N VAL A 85 -8.79 2.38 -11.48
CA VAL A 85 -7.78 3.33 -11.02
C VAL A 85 -6.41 2.65 -10.99
N LEU A 86 -5.42 3.35 -11.54
CA LEU A 86 -4.00 3.00 -11.49
C LEU A 86 -3.27 3.99 -10.59
N PRO A 87 -3.25 3.77 -9.27
CA PRO A 87 -2.58 4.64 -8.34
C PRO A 87 -1.07 4.44 -8.41
N ILE A 88 -0.32 5.54 -8.52
CA ILE A 88 1.13 5.52 -8.61
C ILE A 88 1.74 6.03 -7.31
N ASN A 89 2.68 5.28 -6.77
CA ASN A 89 3.45 5.74 -5.61
C ASN A 89 4.31 6.95 -6.00
N TRP A 90 4.01 8.10 -5.45
CA TRP A 90 4.69 9.36 -5.75
C TRP A 90 6.15 9.44 -5.22
N ARG A 91 6.58 8.44 -4.44
CA ARG A 91 7.98 8.33 -3.96
C ARG A 91 8.90 7.63 -4.95
N LEU A 92 8.36 7.04 -6.01
CA LEU A 92 9.11 6.36 -7.06
C LEU A 92 9.96 7.35 -7.86
N SER A 93 11.02 6.84 -8.47
CA SER A 93 11.79 7.58 -9.47
C SER A 93 10.98 7.79 -10.75
N ALA A 94 11.39 8.72 -11.61
CA ALA A 94 10.72 8.99 -12.87
C ALA A 94 10.63 7.73 -13.75
N GLU A 95 11.68 6.92 -13.80
CA GLU A 95 11.73 5.69 -14.60
C GLU A 95 10.74 4.64 -14.08
N GLU A 96 10.63 4.48 -12.76
CA GLU A 96 9.67 3.57 -12.15
C GLU A 96 8.21 4.04 -12.36
N VAL A 97 7.95 5.35 -12.28
CA VAL A 97 6.64 5.94 -12.59
C VAL A 97 6.25 5.66 -14.04
N ILE A 98 7.18 5.89 -14.98
CA ILE A 98 6.96 5.63 -16.41
C ILE A 98 6.73 4.14 -16.66
N PHE A 99 7.48 3.27 -15.98
CA PHE A 99 7.28 1.82 -16.07
C PHE A 99 5.85 1.43 -15.62
N ASN A 100 5.42 1.88 -14.44
CA ASN A 100 4.09 1.54 -13.92
C ASN A 100 2.96 2.10 -14.79
N LEU A 101 3.13 3.30 -15.34
CA LEU A 101 2.16 3.91 -16.27
C LEU A 101 2.09 3.14 -17.60
N ASN A 102 3.22 2.69 -18.14
CA ASN A 102 3.23 1.88 -19.38
C ASN A 102 2.69 0.47 -19.17
N ASP A 103 2.93 -0.14 -18.01
CA ASP A 103 2.34 -1.45 -17.66
C ASP A 103 0.83 -1.37 -17.53
N GLY A 104 0.32 -0.38 -16.79
CA GLY A 104 -1.12 -0.19 -16.58
C GLY A 104 -1.84 0.49 -17.75
N THR A 105 -1.11 1.15 -18.68
CA THR A 105 -1.63 1.83 -19.88
C THR A 105 -2.86 2.72 -19.62
N PRO A 106 -2.77 3.74 -18.73
CA PRO A 106 -3.90 4.60 -18.42
C PRO A 106 -4.23 5.53 -19.59
N LYS A 107 -5.52 5.79 -19.79
CA LYS A 107 -6.04 6.70 -20.81
C LYS A 107 -5.94 8.16 -20.39
N LEU A 108 -6.17 8.43 -19.12
CA LEU A 108 -6.03 9.74 -18.49
C LEU A 108 -5.02 9.64 -17.35
N LEU A 109 -4.29 10.71 -17.11
CA LEU A 109 -3.39 10.85 -15.99
C LEU A 109 -3.72 12.10 -15.17
N PHE A 110 -3.95 11.91 -13.89
CA PHE A 110 -4.11 12.97 -12.90
C PHE A 110 -2.84 13.08 -12.06
N ALA A 111 -2.26 14.28 -11.96
CA ALA A 111 -1.04 14.47 -11.17
C ALA A 111 -1.10 15.74 -10.33
N ASP A 112 -0.56 15.69 -9.10
CA ASP A 112 -0.28 16.90 -8.32
C ASP A 112 0.78 17.75 -9.03
N SER A 113 0.72 19.06 -8.87
CA SER A 113 1.59 20.02 -9.55
C SER A 113 3.09 19.73 -9.37
N GLU A 114 3.48 19.23 -8.19
CA GLU A 114 4.87 18.87 -7.87
C GLU A 114 5.41 17.67 -8.68
N TYR A 115 4.53 16.82 -9.24
CA TYR A 115 4.92 15.64 -10.05
C TYR A 115 4.70 15.83 -11.55
N GLN A 116 4.15 16.97 -11.98
CA GLN A 116 3.86 17.21 -13.40
C GLN A 116 5.10 17.29 -14.28
N SER A 117 6.22 17.82 -13.75
CA SER A 117 7.48 17.84 -14.48
C SER A 117 7.97 16.42 -14.83
N MET A 118 7.82 15.48 -13.91
CA MET A 118 8.21 14.09 -14.10
C MET A 118 7.43 13.41 -15.24
N THR A 119 6.12 13.63 -15.31
CA THR A 119 5.24 13.00 -16.32
C THR A 119 5.08 13.86 -17.57
N GLY A 120 5.13 15.20 -17.45
CA GLY A 120 5.01 16.14 -18.56
C GLY A 120 6.18 16.07 -19.53
N LEU A 121 7.42 15.95 -19.04
CA LEU A 121 8.61 15.76 -19.87
C LEU A 121 8.66 14.36 -20.52
N ALA A 122 7.92 13.41 -19.99
CA ALA A 122 7.89 12.04 -20.48
C ALA A 122 6.67 11.72 -21.38
N LYS A 123 5.91 12.73 -21.86
CA LYS A 123 4.69 12.52 -22.67
C LYS A 123 4.92 11.57 -23.86
N GLU A 124 6.04 11.72 -24.56
CA GLU A 124 6.39 10.87 -25.69
C GLU A 124 6.64 9.40 -25.28
N ARG A 125 6.97 9.18 -24.02
CA ARG A 125 7.18 7.85 -23.42
C ARG A 125 5.93 7.23 -22.82
N LEU A 126 4.80 7.94 -22.83
CA LEU A 126 3.50 7.53 -22.27
C LEU A 126 2.41 7.51 -23.36
N PRO A 127 2.53 6.67 -24.39
CA PRO A 127 1.68 6.70 -25.58
C PRO A 127 0.21 6.40 -25.31
N SER A 128 -0.12 5.74 -24.18
CA SER A 128 -1.51 5.46 -23.80
C SER A 128 -2.25 6.68 -23.25
N VAL A 129 -1.51 7.65 -22.68
CA VAL A 129 -2.11 8.81 -22.00
C VAL A 129 -2.55 9.85 -23.00
N GLN A 130 -3.86 10.00 -23.16
CA GLN A 130 -4.47 10.94 -24.13
C GLN A 130 -4.61 12.35 -23.55
N ARG A 131 -4.89 12.48 -22.23
CA ARG A 131 -5.04 13.77 -21.54
C ARG A 131 -4.45 13.72 -20.14
N TYR A 132 -3.99 14.89 -19.71
CA TYR A 132 -3.33 15.11 -18.44
C TYR A 132 -4.10 16.14 -17.63
N PHE A 133 -4.43 15.83 -16.38
CA PHE A 133 -5.19 16.70 -15.48
C PHE A 133 -4.40 17.02 -14.22
N ASN A 134 -4.56 18.24 -13.71
CA ASN A 134 -4.18 18.56 -12.34
C ASN A 134 -5.04 17.74 -11.38
N LEU A 135 -4.43 17.10 -10.38
CA LEU A 135 -5.21 16.40 -9.35
C LEU A 135 -5.90 17.39 -8.41
N LYS A 136 -5.20 18.46 -8.04
CA LYS A 136 -5.71 19.52 -7.16
C LYS A 136 -5.54 20.90 -7.78
N PRO A 137 -6.50 21.84 -7.60
CA PRO A 137 -6.33 23.24 -7.95
C PRO A 137 -5.49 24.00 -6.85
N PRO A 138 -4.79 25.11 -7.19
CA PRO A 138 -4.49 25.55 -8.55
C PRO A 138 -3.43 24.66 -9.18
N GLY A 139 -3.60 24.34 -10.47
CA GLY A 139 -2.70 23.46 -11.18
C GLY A 139 -1.65 24.18 -12.03
N GLY A 140 -0.67 23.41 -12.51
CA GLY A 140 0.33 23.80 -13.50
C GLY A 140 -0.19 23.64 -14.95
N GLY A 141 0.66 23.15 -15.85
CA GLY A 141 0.40 23.04 -17.28
C GLY A 141 -0.57 21.93 -17.75
N PHE A 142 -1.29 21.27 -16.85
CA PHE A 142 -2.28 20.23 -17.16
C PHE A 142 -3.71 20.80 -17.15
N ASP A 143 -4.67 20.08 -17.69
CA ASP A 143 -6.08 20.46 -17.69
C ASP A 143 -6.62 20.58 -16.25
N ASP A 144 -7.60 21.47 -16.05
CA ASP A 144 -8.20 21.67 -14.72
C ASP A 144 -9.16 20.53 -14.36
N PHE A 145 -8.95 19.93 -13.19
CA PHE A 145 -9.84 18.92 -12.59
C PHE A 145 -11.30 19.39 -12.49
N ASN A 146 -11.51 20.64 -12.08
CA ASN A 146 -12.85 21.22 -11.95
C ASN A 146 -13.61 21.27 -13.27
N GLY A 147 -12.90 21.28 -14.40
CA GLY A 147 -13.48 21.15 -15.72
C GLY A 147 -14.29 19.88 -15.93
N LEU A 148 -14.00 18.81 -15.17
CA LEU A 148 -14.74 17.53 -15.18
C LEU A 148 -15.99 17.54 -14.29
N LEU A 149 -16.11 18.50 -13.36
CA LEU A 149 -17.21 18.56 -12.37
C LEU A 149 -18.40 19.41 -12.83
N LYS A 150 -18.48 19.79 -14.11
CA LYS A 150 -19.44 20.80 -14.59
C LYS A 150 -20.89 20.37 -14.45
N SER A 151 -21.22 19.12 -14.77
CA SER A 151 -22.60 18.64 -14.75
C SER A 151 -22.69 17.12 -14.69
N SER A 152 -23.68 16.62 -13.96
CA SER A 152 -24.11 15.21 -13.98
C SER A 152 -25.44 15.01 -14.71
N ALA A 153 -25.96 16.03 -15.39
CA ALA A 153 -27.25 15.95 -16.10
C ALA A 153 -27.23 14.80 -17.13
N GLY A 154 -28.18 13.89 -17.01
CA GLY A 154 -28.27 12.70 -17.86
C GLY A 154 -27.25 11.61 -17.58
N PHE A 155 -26.41 11.75 -16.53
CA PHE A 155 -25.48 10.70 -16.15
C PHE A 155 -26.25 9.44 -15.70
N ARG A 156 -25.81 8.31 -16.21
CA ARG A 156 -26.25 6.98 -15.75
C ARG A 156 -24.99 6.12 -15.52
N PRO A 157 -24.89 5.40 -14.41
CA PRO A 157 -23.77 4.52 -14.16
C PRO A 157 -23.66 3.44 -15.25
N ALA A 158 -22.47 2.86 -15.40
CA ALA A 158 -22.26 1.72 -16.27
C ALA A 158 -22.87 0.43 -15.64
N ASP A 159 -23.04 -0.58 -16.45
CA ASP A 159 -23.33 -1.92 -15.95
C ASP A 159 -22.02 -2.56 -15.44
N VAL A 160 -21.79 -2.44 -14.14
CA VAL A 160 -20.60 -2.90 -13.42
C VAL A 160 -20.99 -4.01 -12.46
N THR A 161 -20.22 -5.09 -12.47
CA THR A 161 -20.37 -6.22 -11.54
C THR A 161 -19.35 -6.13 -10.40
N ASP A 162 -19.55 -6.84 -9.32
CA ASP A 162 -18.59 -6.90 -8.22
C ASP A 162 -17.27 -7.61 -8.58
N ALA A 163 -17.27 -8.38 -9.68
CA ALA A 163 -16.09 -9.04 -10.23
C ALA A 163 -15.27 -8.13 -11.17
N ASP A 164 -15.81 -6.99 -11.60
CA ASP A 164 -15.05 -6.04 -12.40
C ASP A 164 -13.89 -5.43 -11.59
N GLY A 165 -12.80 -5.09 -12.28
CA GLY A 165 -11.63 -4.46 -11.67
C GLY A 165 -11.94 -3.05 -11.15
N LEU A 166 -11.43 -2.72 -9.99
CA LEU A 166 -11.54 -1.39 -9.37
C LEU A 166 -10.20 -0.67 -9.36
N VAL A 167 -9.12 -1.39 -9.02
CA VAL A 167 -7.80 -0.80 -8.86
C VAL A 167 -6.70 -1.78 -9.23
N ILE A 168 -5.62 -1.29 -9.87
CA ILE A 168 -4.38 -2.01 -10.09
C ILE A 168 -3.31 -1.39 -9.20
N ILE A 169 -2.89 -2.09 -8.16
CA ILE A 169 -1.83 -1.63 -7.26
C ILE A 169 -0.53 -2.35 -7.61
N HIS A 170 0.48 -1.60 -8.04
CA HIS A 170 1.80 -2.18 -8.28
C HIS A 170 2.46 -2.52 -6.94
N THR A 171 2.77 -3.80 -6.78
CA THR A 171 3.57 -4.31 -5.68
C THR A 171 5.03 -4.27 -6.08
N ALA A 172 5.91 -4.17 -5.09
CA ALA A 172 7.34 -4.15 -5.36
C ALA A 172 7.82 -5.50 -5.98
N ALA A 173 8.89 -5.42 -6.72
CA ALA A 173 9.33 -6.45 -7.65
C ALA A 173 9.80 -7.76 -6.98
N VAL A 174 9.15 -8.85 -7.30
CA VAL A 174 9.81 -10.17 -7.24
C VAL A 174 10.59 -10.34 -8.56
N ALA A 175 11.86 -10.71 -8.49
CA ALA A 175 12.74 -10.83 -9.66
C ALA A 175 12.92 -9.53 -10.51
N GLY A 176 12.89 -8.35 -9.89
CA GLY A 176 13.30 -7.08 -10.53
C GLY A 176 12.25 -6.38 -11.37
N ARG A 177 10.96 -6.79 -11.33
CA ARG A 177 9.84 -6.06 -11.99
C ARG A 177 8.65 -5.92 -11.06
N PRO A 178 8.09 -4.69 -10.87
CA PRO A 178 6.82 -4.50 -10.18
C PRO A 178 5.71 -5.25 -10.88
N ARG A 179 4.74 -5.79 -10.13
CA ARG A 179 3.58 -6.48 -10.66
C ARG A 179 2.30 -5.78 -10.23
N GLY A 180 1.44 -5.44 -11.17
CA GLY A 180 0.16 -4.84 -10.90
C GLY A 180 -0.85 -5.87 -10.37
N ALA A 181 -1.19 -5.83 -9.09
CA ALA A 181 -2.25 -6.64 -8.52
C ALA A 181 -3.62 -6.03 -8.85
N LEU A 182 -4.47 -6.77 -9.59
CA LEU A 182 -5.83 -6.33 -9.92
C LEU A 182 -6.79 -6.70 -8.80
N LEU A 183 -7.32 -5.69 -8.12
CA LEU A 183 -8.35 -5.83 -7.09
C LEU A 183 -9.71 -5.41 -7.65
N THR A 184 -10.75 -6.18 -7.30
CA THR A 184 -12.13 -5.98 -7.75
C THR A 184 -12.96 -5.25 -6.70
N HIS A 185 -14.18 -4.85 -7.08
CA HIS A 185 -15.16 -4.33 -6.14
C HIS A 185 -15.47 -5.36 -5.03
N ARG A 186 -15.58 -6.65 -5.38
CA ARG A 186 -15.81 -7.75 -4.42
C ARG A 186 -14.71 -7.81 -3.37
N ASN A 187 -13.46 -7.69 -3.79
CA ASN A 187 -12.31 -7.70 -2.89
C ASN A 187 -12.41 -6.58 -1.84
N LEU A 188 -12.66 -5.35 -2.30
CA LEU A 188 -12.79 -4.17 -1.45
C LEU A 188 -13.97 -4.28 -0.48
N ILE A 189 -15.15 -4.66 -0.97
CA ILE A 189 -16.35 -4.75 -0.13
C ILE A 189 -16.17 -5.82 0.97
N ASN A 190 -15.60 -6.98 0.62
CA ASN A 190 -15.34 -8.03 1.61
C ASN A 190 -14.32 -7.59 2.67
N ALA A 191 -13.22 -6.96 2.29
CA ALA A 191 -12.25 -6.43 3.24
C ALA A 191 -12.89 -5.41 4.19
N ASN A 192 -13.69 -4.48 3.66
CA ASN A 192 -14.41 -3.48 4.45
C ASN A 192 -15.35 -4.12 5.47
N VAL A 193 -16.11 -5.15 5.07
CA VAL A 193 -17.05 -5.86 5.97
C VAL A 193 -16.28 -6.55 7.10
N HIS A 194 -15.18 -7.23 6.81
CA HIS A 194 -14.36 -7.88 7.83
C HIS A 194 -13.78 -6.89 8.83
N LEU A 195 -13.18 -5.80 8.35
CA LEU A 195 -12.59 -4.78 9.23
C LEU A 195 -13.67 -4.14 10.12
N ASN A 196 -14.81 -3.75 9.55
CA ASN A 196 -15.91 -3.17 10.33
C ASN A 196 -16.48 -4.15 11.37
N LEU A 197 -16.66 -5.42 11.00
CA LEU A 197 -17.15 -6.46 11.90
C LEU A 197 -16.21 -6.68 13.08
N LEU A 198 -14.90 -6.79 12.80
CA LEU A 198 -13.91 -7.19 13.81
C LEU A 198 -13.46 -6.01 14.68
N MET A 199 -13.53 -4.79 14.17
CA MET A 199 -13.17 -3.57 14.91
C MET A 199 -14.40 -2.88 15.54
N HIS A 200 -15.62 -3.30 15.20
CA HIS A 200 -16.89 -2.78 15.73
C HIS A 200 -17.06 -1.27 15.51
N LEU A 201 -16.68 -0.75 14.32
CA LEU A 201 -16.82 0.66 14.02
C LEU A 201 -18.28 1.11 13.92
N SER A 202 -18.52 2.35 14.29
CA SER A 202 -19.85 2.98 14.35
C SER A 202 -19.82 4.41 13.81
N LEU A 203 -20.98 5.04 13.67
CA LEU A 203 -21.11 6.44 13.26
C LEU A 203 -20.46 7.45 14.21
N ALA A 204 -20.12 7.04 15.44
CA ALA A 204 -19.45 7.88 16.42
C ALA A 204 -17.92 7.91 16.23
N ASP A 205 -17.40 7.09 15.32
CA ASP A 205 -15.97 7.00 15.09
C ASP A 205 -15.49 8.05 14.07
N VAL A 206 -14.21 8.40 14.14
CA VAL A 206 -13.51 9.30 13.22
C VAL A 206 -12.21 8.60 12.79
N HIS A 207 -12.10 8.34 11.50
CA HIS A 207 -10.89 7.72 10.92
C HIS A 207 -9.88 8.79 10.53
N LEU A 208 -8.64 8.68 11.02
CA LEU A 208 -7.52 9.49 10.55
C LEU A 208 -6.85 8.80 9.35
N ASN A 209 -7.09 9.32 8.15
CA ASN A 209 -6.52 8.79 6.91
C ASN A 209 -5.13 9.38 6.66
N ILE A 210 -4.10 8.70 7.12
CA ILE A 210 -2.69 9.13 7.07
C ILE A 210 -1.83 8.27 6.14
N LEU A 211 -2.29 7.04 5.83
CA LEU A 211 -1.59 6.20 4.89
C LEU A 211 -1.95 6.57 3.45
N PRO A 212 -1.00 6.39 2.52
CA PRO A 212 -1.24 6.78 1.13
C PRO A 212 -2.40 6.02 0.48
N LEU A 213 -3.28 6.73 -0.24
CA LEU A 213 -4.38 6.15 -1.02
C LEU A 213 -3.92 5.30 -2.21
N PHE A 214 -2.65 5.42 -2.62
CA PHE A 214 -2.07 4.53 -3.62
C PHE A 214 -1.71 3.15 -3.07
N HIS A 215 -1.69 2.99 -1.76
CA HIS A 215 -1.37 1.74 -1.08
C HIS A 215 -2.64 1.07 -0.57
N VAL A 216 -2.68 -0.28 -0.62
CA VAL A 216 -3.83 -1.06 -0.18
C VAL A 216 -4.26 -0.71 1.26
N GLY A 217 -3.31 -0.50 2.19
CA GLY A 217 -3.62 -0.13 3.58
C GLY A 217 -4.36 1.19 3.70
N GLY A 218 -3.93 2.25 2.98
CA GLY A 218 -4.60 3.55 2.99
C GLY A 218 -5.96 3.52 2.32
N LEU A 219 -6.05 2.96 1.12
CA LEU A 219 -7.30 2.87 0.36
C LEU A 219 -8.37 2.07 1.11
N PHE A 220 -8.01 0.87 1.62
CA PHE A 220 -8.99 -0.01 2.25
C PHE A 220 -9.45 0.50 3.62
N MET A 221 -8.58 1.17 4.37
CA MET A 221 -9.01 1.85 5.60
C MET A 221 -9.96 3.02 5.33
N ALA A 222 -9.66 3.84 4.31
CA ALA A 222 -10.54 4.93 3.92
C ALA A 222 -11.92 4.42 3.45
N THR A 223 -11.94 3.35 2.64
CA THR A 223 -13.20 2.76 2.15
C THR A 223 -13.94 1.99 3.24
N MET A 224 -13.24 1.35 4.18
CA MET A 224 -13.83 0.70 5.36
C MET A 224 -14.56 1.72 6.26
N ALA A 225 -13.90 2.83 6.58
CA ALA A 225 -14.50 3.93 7.34
C ALA A 225 -15.71 4.51 6.58
N PHE A 226 -15.55 4.78 5.28
CA PHE A 226 -16.63 5.24 4.42
C PHE A 226 -17.81 4.24 4.42
N HIS A 227 -17.55 2.92 4.37
CA HIS A 227 -18.59 1.87 4.40
C HIS A 227 -19.43 1.92 5.67
N ALA A 228 -18.83 2.16 6.82
CA ALA A 228 -19.51 2.26 8.12
C ALA A 228 -20.23 3.60 8.33
N GLY A 229 -20.09 4.57 7.43
CA GLY A 229 -20.60 5.93 7.61
C GLY A 229 -19.72 6.80 8.52
N VAL A 230 -18.49 6.40 8.74
CA VAL A 230 -17.47 7.07 9.57
C VAL A 230 -16.84 8.21 8.78
N LEU A 231 -16.59 9.35 9.43
CA LEU A 231 -15.86 10.46 8.84
C LEU A 231 -14.40 10.05 8.55
N ASN A 232 -13.96 10.26 7.31
CA ASN A 232 -12.54 10.26 6.96
C ASN A 232 -11.95 11.66 7.15
N LEU A 233 -11.08 11.82 8.14
CA LEU A 233 -10.25 12.99 8.33
C LEU A 233 -8.92 12.76 7.61
N ASN A 234 -8.72 13.42 6.48
CA ASN A 234 -7.60 13.16 5.58
C ASN A 234 -6.42 14.09 5.82
N MET A 235 -5.24 13.52 5.88
CA MET A 235 -3.97 14.23 5.78
C MET A 235 -3.32 13.92 4.43
N SER A 236 -2.82 14.93 3.73
CA SER A 236 -2.15 14.73 2.43
C SER A 236 -0.91 13.84 2.54
N LYS A 237 -0.20 13.97 3.65
CA LYS A 237 0.91 13.11 4.09
C LYS A 237 0.98 13.10 5.61
N PHE A 238 1.59 12.08 6.18
CA PHE A 238 1.81 12.01 7.63
C PHE A 238 2.68 13.16 8.15
N ASP A 239 2.19 13.80 9.21
CA ASP A 239 2.90 14.78 10.05
C ASP A 239 2.54 14.51 11.52
N GLY A 240 3.52 14.14 12.33
CA GLY A 240 3.28 13.69 13.71
C GLY A 240 2.65 14.77 14.62
N PRO A 241 3.17 16.01 14.65
CA PRO A 241 2.55 17.13 15.36
C PRO A 241 1.09 17.38 15.00
N LEU A 242 0.77 17.43 13.69
CA LEU A 242 -0.60 17.64 13.21
C LEU A 242 -1.49 16.43 13.54
N ALA A 243 -1.00 15.21 13.42
CA ALA A 243 -1.77 14.00 13.77
C ALA A 243 -2.16 14.01 15.25
N ALA A 244 -1.23 14.33 16.17
CA ALA A 244 -1.53 14.43 17.60
C ALA A 244 -2.54 15.56 17.90
N GLU A 245 -2.47 16.68 17.19
CA GLU A 245 -3.44 17.78 17.30
C GLU A 245 -4.83 17.38 16.82
N LEU A 246 -4.92 16.69 15.68
CA LEU A 246 -6.19 16.22 15.13
C LEU A 246 -6.85 15.16 16.02
N ILE A 247 -6.06 14.28 16.64
CA ILE A 247 -6.59 13.31 17.61
C ILE A 247 -7.27 14.06 18.76
N GLU A 248 -6.61 15.06 19.34
CA GLU A 248 -7.16 15.84 20.44
C GLU A 248 -8.37 16.70 20.03
N THR A 249 -8.27 17.43 18.91
CA THR A 249 -9.23 18.48 18.54
C THR A 249 -10.42 17.99 17.72
N LYS A 250 -10.26 16.88 16.98
CA LYS A 250 -11.29 16.30 16.13
C LYS A 250 -11.83 14.97 16.67
N GLY A 251 -11.29 14.48 17.79
CA GLY A 251 -11.77 13.24 18.41
C GLY A 251 -11.53 12.01 17.53
N VAL A 252 -10.35 11.92 16.90
CA VAL A 252 -9.99 10.74 16.10
C VAL A 252 -10.05 9.49 16.96
N THR A 253 -10.71 8.44 16.47
CA THR A 253 -10.89 7.19 17.20
C THR A 253 -10.19 6.00 16.55
N VAL A 254 -9.92 6.04 15.24
CA VAL A 254 -9.32 4.92 14.51
C VAL A 254 -8.28 5.38 13.49
N MET A 255 -7.19 4.64 13.40
CA MET A 255 -6.17 4.83 12.36
C MET A 255 -5.45 3.52 12.03
N PHE A 256 -4.83 3.50 10.85
CA PHE A 256 -3.87 2.44 10.49
C PHE A 256 -2.45 2.90 10.81
N ASP A 257 -1.64 1.98 11.31
CA ASP A 257 -0.27 2.23 11.72
C ASP A 257 0.73 1.33 11.00
N PHE A 258 1.79 1.95 10.51
CA PHE A 258 3.06 1.30 10.23
C PHE A 258 4.15 2.07 10.98
N ALA A 259 4.99 1.34 11.69
CA ALA A 259 6.12 1.96 12.37
C ALA A 259 6.92 2.86 11.40
N PRO A 260 7.26 4.10 11.80
CA PRO A 260 7.23 4.66 13.14
C PRO A 260 6.06 5.62 13.45
N ILE A 261 4.92 5.52 12.76
CA ILE A 261 3.83 6.51 12.83
C ILE A 261 3.28 6.67 14.25
N LEU A 262 2.83 5.57 14.87
CA LEU A 262 2.28 5.63 16.23
C LEU A 262 3.34 6.09 17.23
N GLY A 263 4.58 5.63 17.10
CA GLY A 263 5.70 6.09 17.91
C GLY A 263 5.90 7.60 17.85
N ALA A 264 5.84 8.18 16.65
CA ALA A 264 5.97 9.62 16.45
C ALA A 264 4.81 10.43 17.07
N ILE A 265 3.57 9.90 17.02
CA ILE A 265 2.41 10.51 17.66
C ILE A 265 2.57 10.49 19.20
N LEU A 266 2.98 9.37 19.77
CA LEU A 266 3.21 9.23 21.22
C LEU A 266 4.36 10.13 21.71
N GLU A 267 5.39 10.31 20.91
CA GLU A 267 6.48 11.26 21.20
C GLU A 267 5.97 12.71 21.24
N GLN A 268 5.04 13.10 20.35
CA GLN A 268 4.42 14.42 20.39
C GLN A 268 3.55 14.59 21.63
N GLN A 269 2.83 13.57 22.07
CA GLN A 269 2.07 13.60 23.31
C GLN A 269 2.99 13.88 24.51
N GLU A 270 4.14 13.20 24.61
CA GLU A 270 5.12 13.44 25.69
C GLU A 270 5.67 14.85 25.70
N LYS A 271 5.94 15.41 24.51
CA LYS A 271 6.49 16.77 24.36
C LYS A 271 5.47 17.87 24.65
N THR A 272 4.21 17.66 24.35
CA THR A 272 3.19 18.73 24.31
C THR A 272 2.08 18.56 25.33
N GLY A 273 1.92 17.37 25.94
CA GLY A 273 0.81 17.03 26.83
C GLY A 273 -0.54 16.87 26.13
N LYS A 274 -0.60 16.81 24.79
CA LYS A 274 -1.83 16.63 24.03
C LYS A 274 -2.54 15.34 24.44
N ARG A 275 -3.87 15.38 24.51
CA ARG A 275 -4.67 14.21 24.87
C ARG A 275 -4.89 13.31 23.67
N LEU A 276 -4.64 12.00 23.84
CA LEU A 276 -4.85 10.97 22.83
C LEU A 276 -5.93 9.95 23.24
N ASP A 277 -6.68 10.21 24.29
CA ASP A 277 -7.68 9.32 24.89
C ASP A 277 -8.87 9.01 23.98
N SER A 278 -9.10 9.80 22.94
CA SER A 278 -10.08 9.48 21.90
C SER A 278 -9.65 8.34 20.97
N LEU A 279 -8.33 8.08 20.83
CA LEU A 279 -7.79 7.07 19.90
C LEU A 279 -8.02 5.65 20.44
N LYS A 280 -9.14 5.02 20.04
CA LYS A 280 -9.60 3.72 20.57
C LYS A 280 -9.07 2.53 19.80
N HIS A 281 -8.85 2.68 18.50
CA HIS A 281 -8.53 1.57 17.58
C HIS A 281 -7.32 1.93 16.73
N VAL A 282 -6.22 1.22 16.94
CA VAL A 282 -5.06 1.27 16.03
C VAL A 282 -4.87 -0.11 15.46
N ILE A 283 -4.82 -0.21 14.14
CA ILE A 283 -4.55 -1.46 13.42
C ILE A 283 -3.24 -1.35 12.67
N GLY A 284 -2.38 -2.36 12.71
CA GLY A 284 -1.15 -2.33 11.93
C GLY A 284 0.00 -3.15 12.50
N LEU A 285 1.21 -2.62 12.28
CA LEU A 285 2.47 -3.29 12.65
C LEU A 285 3.37 -2.32 13.42
N GLU A 286 3.56 -2.59 14.71
CA GLU A 286 4.40 -1.76 15.57
C GLU A 286 5.21 -2.61 16.58
N ALA A 287 6.21 -2.00 17.23
CA ALA A 287 6.99 -2.65 18.26
C ALA A 287 6.15 -2.86 19.53
N PRO A 288 6.32 -3.99 20.26
CA PRO A 288 5.59 -4.28 21.49
C PRO A 288 5.59 -3.13 22.50
N ALA A 289 6.75 -2.52 22.74
CA ALA A 289 6.87 -1.39 23.69
C ALA A 289 6.02 -0.18 23.30
N THR A 290 5.92 0.13 22.00
CA THR A 290 5.09 1.22 21.49
C THR A 290 3.59 0.89 21.64
N ILE A 291 3.21 -0.36 21.35
CA ILE A 291 1.83 -0.85 21.52
C ILE A 291 1.41 -0.75 22.99
N GLU A 292 2.22 -1.26 23.91
CA GLU A 292 1.94 -1.23 25.34
C GLU A 292 1.85 0.19 25.88
N LYS A 293 2.74 1.10 25.41
CA LYS A 293 2.70 2.52 25.76
C LYS A 293 1.40 3.16 25.27
N TYR A 294 0.99 2.92 24.03
CA TYR A 294 -0.28 3.40 23.48
C TYR A 294 -1.47 2.92 24.32
N GLN A 295 -1.56 1.62 24.58
CA GLN A 295 -2.67 1.04 25.34
C GLN A 295 -2.73 1.56 26.79
N LYS A 296 -1.57 1.73 27.44
CA LYS A 296 -1.50 2.30 28.79
C LYS A 296 -1.97 3.77 28.82
N LEU A 297 -1.62 4.54 27.79
CA LEU A 297 -1.95 5.95 27.71
C LEU A 297 -3.43 6.20 27.38
N THR A 298 -3.98 5.45 26.42
CA THR A 298 -5.31 5.74 25.84
C THR A 298 -6.41 4.77 26.31
N GLY A 299 -6.06 3.60 26.84
CA GLY A 299 -7.00 2.50 27.05
C GLY A 299 -7.49 1.87 25.75
N GLY A 300 -6.93 2.26 24.61
CA GLY A 300 -7.33 1.78 23.29
C GLY A 300 -6.88 0.34 23.00
N THR A 301 -7.37 -0.22 21.92
CA THR A 301 -7.03 -1.55 21.42
C THR A 301 -6.10 -1.44 20.23
N PHE A 302 -4.98 -2.16 20.27
CA PHE A 302 -4.13 -2.36 19.10
C PHE A 302 -4.49 -3.68 18.44
N TYR A 303 -4.77 -3.63 17.13
CA TYR A 303 -5.08 -4.79 16.30
C TYR A 303 -3.85 -5.17 15.48
N VAL A 304 -3.44 -6.42 15.61
CA VAL A 304 -2.39 -7.05 14.80
C VAL A 304 -3.01 -7.76 13.61
N MET A 305 -2.29 -7.82 12.50
CA MET A 305 -2.81 -8.42 11.27
C MET A 305 -1.71 -9.02 10.41
N TYR A 306 -2.12 -9.89 9.50
CA TYR A 306 -1.34 -10.30 8.34
C TYR A 306 -2.18 -10.12 7.08
N GLY A 307 -1.52 -9.64 6.04
CA GLY A 307 -2.08 -9.51 4.71
C GLY A 307 -1.09 -8.90 3.72
N GLN A 308 -1.48 -8.90 2.47
CA GLN A 308 -0.74 -8.37 1.33
C GLN A 308 -1.70 -7.55 0.46
N THR A 309 -1.19 -6.87 -0.56
CA THR A 309 -2.05 -6.26 -1.59
C THR A 309 -2.95 -7.31 -2.22
N GLU A 310 -2.39 -8.48 -2.51
CA GLU A 310 -3.06 -9.64 -3.11
C GLU A 310 -4.18 -10.25 -2.24
N THR A 311 -4.23 -9.92 -0.96
CA THR A 311 -5.30 -10.32 -0.02
C THR A 311 -6.13 -9.12 0.45
N SER A 312 -6.14 -8.02 -0.31
CA SER A 312 -6.88 -6.80 0.04
C SER A 312 -6.58 -6.28 1.44
N ALA A 313 -5.30 -6.23 1.78
CA ALA A 313 -4.72 -5.85 3.06
C ALA A 313 -4.86 -6.88 4.20
N ILE A 314 -5.81 -7.82 4.16
CA ILE A 314 -6.16 -8.61 5.35
C ILE A 314 -6.42 -10.09 5.01
N ALA A 315 -5.79 -11.00 5.76
CA ALA A 315 -6.10 -12.44 5.79
C ALA A 315 -6.28 -12.94 7.22
N THR A 316 -5.57 -12.32 8.19
CA THR A 316 -5.77 -12.57 9.63
C THR A 316 -5.87 -11.24 10.38
N LEU A 317 -6.57 -11.24 11.50
CA LEU A 317 -6.72 -10.11 12.41
C LEU A 317 -6.94 -10.59 13.84
N GLY A 318 -6.43 -9.84 14.81
CA GLY A 318 -6.67 -10.10 16.25
C GLY A 318 -6.27 -8.91 17.09
N ARG A 319 -6.69 -8.90 18.36
CA ARG A 319 -6.20 -7.93 19.32
C ARG A 319 -4.80 -8.35 19.78
N TYR A 320 -3.89 -7.39 19.91
CA TYR A 320 -2.53 -7.66 20.37
C TYR A 320 -2.50 -8.44 21.70
N ASN A 321 -3.39 -8.09 22.65
CA ASN A 321 -3.41 -8.70 23.97
C ASN A 321 -3.96 -10.14 23.99
N ASP A 322 -4.69 -10.57 22.95
CA ASP A 322 -5.18 -11.95 22.87
C ASP A 322 -4.03 -12.95 22.68
N ARG A 323 -3.02 -12.56 21.92
CA ARG A 323 -1.80 -13.35 21.68
C ARG A 323 -0.65 -12.45 21.21
N PRO A 324 0.14 -11.87 22.13
CA PRO A 324 1.29 -11.02 21.78
C PRO A 324 2.27 -11.72 20.84
N GLY A 325 2.75 -11.01 19.83
CA GLY A 325 3.66 -11.52 18.81
C GLY A 325 2.98 -12.28 17.66
N SER A 326 1.68 -12.57 17.74
CA SER A 326 0.92 -13.14 16.62
C SER A 326 0.45 -12.04 15.64
N ALA A 327 0.01 -12.48 14.47
CA ALA A 327 -0.71 -11.67 13.49
C ALA A 327 -2.24 -11.89 13.54
N GLY A 328 -2.75 -12.39 14.66
CA GLY A 328 -4.16 -12.68 14.86
C GLY A 328 -4.60 -14.03 14.28
N ARG A 329 -5.93 -14.19 14.13
CA ARG A 329 -6.57 -15.39 13.59
C ARG A 329 -7.14 -15.11 12.20
N THR A 330 -7.39 -16.19 11.45
CA THR A 330 -8.05 -16.11 10.14
C THR A 330 -9.38 -15.34 10.22
N ILE A 331 -9.60 -14.41 9.30
CA ILE A 331 -10.85 -13.61 9.24
C ILE A 331 -12.04 -14.46 8.75
N PRO A 332 -13.31 -14.08 9.02
CA PRO A 332 -14.47 -14.97 8.86
C PRO A 332 -14.69 -15.59 7.46
N LEU A 333 -14.42 -14.88 6.38
CA LEU A 333 -14.59 -15.41 5.00
C LEU A 333 -13.26 -15.78 4.34
N ALA A 334 -12.18 -15.89 5.10
CA ALA A 334 -10.91 -16.41 4.62
C ALA A 334 -10.72 -17.88 5.02
N ASP A 335 -9.96 -18.57 4.21
CA ASP A 335 -9.35 -19.84 4.57
C ASP A 335 -7.84 -19.67 4.43
N VAL A 336 -7.09 -19.99 5.49
CA VAL A 336 -5.63 -19.85 5.55
C VAL A 336 -5.03 -21.17 6.00
N LYS A 337 -4.13 -21.70 5.20
CA LYS A 337 -3.36 -22.89 5.54
C LYS A 337 -1.86 -22.63 5.39
N LEU A 338 -1.06 -23.46 6.05
CA LEU A 338 0.39 -23.47 5.89
C LEU A 338 0.78 -24.72 5.12
N VAL A 339 1.65 -24.56 4.12
CA VAL A 339 2.06 -25.66 3.25
C VAL A 339 3.58 -25.77 3.14
N ASP A 340 4.07 -27.01 2.93
CA ASP A 340 5.46 -27.29 2.59
C ASP A 340 5.75 -27.00 1.09
N ASP A 341 6.98 -27.25 0.64
CA ASP A 341 7.37 -27.03 -0.76
C ASP A 341 6.70 -28.02 -1.78
N ASN A 342 5.97 -29.01 -1.28
CA ASN A 342 5.15 -29.93 -2.07
C ASN A 342 3.65 -29.60 -1.99
N ASP A 343 3.29 -28.42 -1.51
CA ASP A 343 1.92 -27.93 -1.29
C ASP A 343 1.10 -28.82 -0.29
N ARG A 344 1.76 -29.60 0.58
CA ARG A 344 1.12 -30.37 1.63
C ARG A 344 0.95 -29.54 2.88
N VAL A 345 -0.22 -29.65 3.51
CA VAL A 345 -0.51 -28.92 4.75
C VAL A 345 0.44 -29.38 5.88
N VAL A 346 1.09 -28.42 6.54
CA VAL A 346 1.92 -28.68 7.71
C VAL A 346 1.08 -28.59 8.99
N PRO A 347 1.37 -29.41 10.03
CA PRO A 347 0.65 -29.35 11.30
C PRO A 347 0.93 -28.05 12.07
N ALA A 348 0.08 -27.74 13.05
CA ALA A 348 0.31 -26.65 14.00
C ALA A 348 1.69 -26.78 14.66
N GLY A 349 2.34 -25.65 14.93
CA GLY A 349 3.71 -25.59 15.46
C GLY A 349 4.81 -25.63 14.40
N GLN A 350 4.53 -26.10 13.18
CA GLN A 350 5.50 -26.10 12.08
C GLN A 350 5.40 -24.86 11.19
N VAL A 351 6.53 -24.45 10.63
CA VAL A 351 6.61 -23.35 9.68
C VAL A 351 6.27 -23.86 8.28
N GLY A 352 5.41 -23.15 7.57
CA GLY A 352 5.06 -23.40 6.17
C GLY A 352 4.76 -22.10 5.43
N GLU A 353 4.63 -22.18 4.10
CA GLU A 353 4.17 -21.07 3.27
C GLU A 353 2.70 -20.78 3.57
N ILE A 354 2.38 -19.52 3.78
CA ILE A 354 1.01 -19.06 4.00
C ILE A 354 0.27 -19.11 2.65
N ALA A 355 -0.76 -19.93 2.54
CA ALA A 355 -1.65 -20.01 1.41
C ALA A 355 -3.05 -19.54 1.81
N VAL A 356 -3.64 -18.65 0.99
CA VAL A 356 -4.88 -17.94 1.32
C VAL A 356 -5.94 -18.18 0.25
N LYS A 357 -7.19 -18.37 0.69
CA LYS A 357 -8.37 -18.46 -0.16
C LYS A 357 -9.50 -17.63 0.44
N GLY A 358 -10.28 -16.95 -0.40
CA GLY A 358 -11.44 -16.17 0.05
C GLY A 358 -11.79 -15.05 -0.91
N PRO A 359 -12.94 -14.38 -0.72
CA PRO A 359 -13.43 -13.34 -1.62
C PRO A 359 -12.58 -12.06 -1.62
N MET A 360 -11.68 -11.89 -0.65
CA MET A 360 -10.72 -10.77 -0.60
C MET A 360 -9.44 -11.04 -1.40
N VAL A 361 -9.22 -12.25 -1.92
CA VAL A 361 -8.06 -12.56 -2.75
C VAL A 361 -8.24 -11.91 -4.13
N PHE A 362 -7.21 -11.23 -4.61
CA PHE A 362 -7.19 -10.49 -5.88
C PHE A 362 -7.50 -11.36 -7.10
N SER A 363 -7.80 -10.72 -8.25
CA SER A 363 -8.14 -11.46 -9.49
C SER A 363 -6.92 -12.00 -10.24
N GLY A 364 -5.73 -11.52 -9.92
CA GLY A 364 -4.48 -11.89 -10.57
C GLY A 364 -3.59 -10.69 -10.85
N TYR A 365 -2.42 -10.95 -11.40
CA TYR A 365 -1.48 -9.91 -11.81
C TYR A 365 -1.81 -9.40 -13.21
N TRP A 366 -1.87 -8.09 -13.35
CA TRP A 366 -2.19 -7.41 -14.60
C TRP A 366 -1.19 -7.79 -15.71
N ASN A 367 -1.70 -8.24 -16.87
CA ASN A 367 -0.91 -8.68 -18.02
C ASN A 367 0.13 -9.78 -17.72
N LEU A 368 0.01 -10.52 -16.60
CA LEU A 368 0.94 -11.56 -16.18
C LEU A 368 0.19 -12.87 -15.86
N PRO A 369 -0.34 -13.56 -16.89
CA PRO A 369 -1.12 -14.79 -16.69
C PRO A 369 -0.30 -15.95 -16.09
N GLU A 370 0.99 -16.05 -16.42
CA GLU A 370 1.87 -17.11 -15.90
C GLU A 370 2.16 -16.89 -14.40
N ASP A 371 2.50 -15.67 -13.99
CA ASP A 371 2.67 -15.31 -12.57
C ASP A 371 1.35 -15.54 -11.79
N THR A 372 0.22 -15.22 -12.40
CA THR A 372 -1.10 -15.45 -11.82
C THR A 372 -1.37 -16.95 -11.63
N ALA A 373 -1.13 -17.77 -12.65
CA ALA A 373 -1.29 -19.22 -12.56
C ALA A 373 -0.38 -19.83 -11.49
N GLN A 374 0.88 -19.40 -11.44
CA GLN A 374 1.85 -19.85 -10.45
C GLN A 374 1.43 -19.50 -9.02
N THR A 375 0.95 -18.27 -8.77
CA THR A 375 0.52 -17.86 -7.44
C THR A 375 -0.79 -18.52 -7.02
N PHE A 376 -1.66 -18.94 -7.98
CA PHE A 376 -2.95 -19.60 -7.73
C PHE A 376 -2.91 -21.13 -7.85
N ARG A 377 -1.71 -21.72 -7.88
CA ARG A 377 -1.58 -23.16 -8.00
C ARG A 377 -2.37 -23.90 -6.90
N GLY A 378 -2.95 -25.04 -7.24
CA GLY A 378 -3.78 -25.82 -6.33
C GLY A 378 -5.07 -25.13 -5.86
N GLY A 379 -5.46 -23.99 -6.48
CA GLY A 379 -6.66 -23.21 -6.11
C GLY A 379 -6.51 -22.36 -4.87
N TRP A 380 -5.27 -22.02 -4.49
CA TRP A 380 -4.90 -21.16 -3.36
C TRP A 380 -3.92 -20.09 -3.80
N HIS A 381 -4.06 -18.89 -3.26
CA HIS A 381 -3.03 -17.86 -3.40
C HIS A 381 -1.84 -18.18 -2.50
N HIS A 382 -0.71 -18.50 -3.10
CA HIS A 382 0.57 -18.73 -2.44
C HIS A 382 1.28 -17.40 -2.23
N THR A 383 1.36 -16.98 -0.97
CA THR A 383 1.82 -15.63 -0.62
C THR A 383 3.34 -15.45 -0.72
N GLY A 384 4.10 -16.55 -0.65
CA GLY A 384 5.56 -16.54 -0.50
C GLY A 384 6.04 -16.06 0.87
N ASP A 385 5.12 -15.77 1.78
CA ASP A 385 5.41 -15.50 3.18
C ASP A 385 5.33 -16.81 3.98
N LEU A 386 6.14 -16.92 5.01
CA LEU A 386 6.19 -18.07 5.92
C LEU A 386 5.48 -17.73 7.22
N GLY A 387 4.79 -18.70 7.77
CA GLY A 387 4.09 -18.57 9.03
C GLY A 387 4.04 -19.87 9.81
N ARG A 388 3.59 -19.77 11.06
CA ARG A 388 3.35 -20.89 11.95
C ARG A 388 2.04 -20.63 12.72
N PHE A 389 1.10 -21.56 12.67
CA PHE A 389 -0.04 -21.53 13.59
C PHE A 389 0.34 -22.15 14.94
N ASP A 390 -0.16 -21.56 16.03
CA ASP A 390 -0.18 -22.24 17.31
C ASP A 390 -1.42 -23.15 17.44
N GLU A 391 -1.54 -23.84 18.56
CA GLU A 391 -2.63 -24.78 18.85
C GLU A 391 -4.01 -24.10 18.95
N ASP A 392 -4.03 -22.78 19.26
CA ASP A 392 -5.24 -21.96 19.35
C ASP A 392 -5.59 -21.29 18.02
N GLY A 393 -4.84 -21.53 16.93
CA GLY A 393 -5.08 -21.01 15.60
C GLY A 393 -4.63 -19.56 15.39
N PHE A 394 -3.71 -19.05 16.21
CA PHE A 394 -3.07 -17.75 15.96
C PHE A 394 -1.90 -17.92 15.00
N LEU A 395 -1.83 -17.05 14.00
CA LEU A 395 -0.75 -17.01 13.03
C LEU A 395 0.44 -16.22 13.57
N PHE A 396 1.63 -16.82 13.53
CA PHE A 396 2.90 -16.14 13.76
C PHE A 396 3.65 -16.03 12.44
N TYR A 397 4.01 -14.81 12.07
CA TYR A 397 4.82 -14.56 10.88
C TYR A 397 6.25 -15.06 11.11
N ALA A 398 6.78 -15.85 10.17
CA ALA A 398 8.08 -16.51 10.27
C ALA A 398 9.09 -16.06 9.21
N GLY A 399 8.78 -14.97 8.48
CA GLY A 399 9.65 -14.48 7.43
C GLY A 399 9.11 -14.72 6.02
N ARG A 400 10.01 -14.72 5.04
CA ARG A 400 9.69 -14.94 3.62
C ARG A 400 10.51 -16.07 3.04
N LYS A 401 10.00 -16.68 1.98
CA LYS A 401 10.80 -17.57 1.15
C LYS A 401 11.96 -16.78 0.54
N PRO A 402 13.15 -17.38 0.35
CA PRO A 402 14.34 -16.69 -0.15
C PRO A 402 14.12 -15.92 -1.46
N GLU A 403 13.33 -16.48 -2.37
CA GLU A 403 12.99 -15.87 -3.65
C GLU A 403 12.09 -14.62 -3.53
N LYS A 404 11.52 -14.40 -2.36
CA LYS A 404 10.68 -13.23 -2.02
C LYS A 404 11.28 -12.38 -0.89
N GLU A 405 12.60 -12.43 -0.68
CA GLU A 405 13.28 -11.60 0.30
C GLU A 405 12.92 -10.12 0.12
N LEU A 406 12.59 -9.44 1.19
CA LEU A 406 12.11 -8.06 1.20
C LEU A 406 12.69 -7.33 2.39
N ILE A 407 13.16 -6.12 2.15
CA ILE A 407 13.61 -5.19 3.19
C ILE A 407 12.51 -4.15 3.40
N LYS A 408 12.22 -3.77 4.65
CA LYS A 408 11.17 -2.80 4.98
C LYS A 408 11.69 -1.55 5.68
N PRO A 409 12.43 -0.68 5.00
CA PRO A 409 12.87 0.58 5.57
C PRO A 409 11.67 1.52 5.77
N GLY A 410 11.31 1.80 7.02
CA GLY A 410 10.20 2.72 7.34
C GLY A 410 8.84 2.30 6.76
N GLY A 411 8.58 1.00 6.64
CA GLY A 411 7.31 0.46 6.12
C GLY A 411 7.20 0.32 4.61
N GLU A 412 8.16 0.86 3.83
CA GLU A 412 8.21 0.71 2.38
C GLU A 412 8.82 -0.65 1.98
N ASN A 413 8.32 -1.22 0.91
CA ASN A 413 8.80 -2.49 0.41
C ASN A 413 9.99 -2.29 -0.55
N VAL A 414 11.15 -2.87 -0.22
CA VAL A 414 12.35 -2.85 -1.06
C VAL A 414 12.83 -4.27 -1.29
N TYR A 415 12.91 -4.66 -2.56
CA TYR A 415 13.44 -5.98 -2.90
C TYR A 415 14.95 -5.89 -3.15
N PRO A 416 15.76 -6.75 -2.51
CA PRO A 416 17.18 -6.83 -2.77
C PRO A 416 17.54 -6.86 -4.24
N ALA A 417 16.87 -7.68 -5.03
CA ALA A 417 17.13 -7.85 -6.46
C ALA A 417 16.98 -6.55 -7.28
N GLU A 418 16.07 -5.65 -6.89
CA GLU A 418 15.89 -4.35 -7.56
C GLU A 418 17.09 -3.43 -7.29
N VAL A 419 17.55 -3.40 -6.06
CA VAL A 419 18.71 -2.62 -5.64
C VAL A 419 20.00 -3.19 -6.26
N GLU A 420 20.14 -4.52 -6.25
CA GLU A 420 21.25 -5.23 -6.88
C GLU A 420 21.36 -4.91 -8.36
N LYS A 421 20.23 -4.93 -9.08
CA LYS A 421 20.17 -4.57 -10.49
C LYS A 421 20.71 -3.15 -10.73
N ALA A 422 20.25 -2.18 -9.93
CA ALA A 422 20.70 -0.80 -10.03
C ALA A 422 22.21 -0.64 -9.70
N ILE A 423 22.73 -1.39 -8.72
CA ILE A 423 24.14 -1.42 -8.36
C ILE A 423 24.99 -2.00 -9.50
N LEU A 424 24.54 -3.10 -10.13
CA LEU A 424 25.26 -3.78 -11.22
C LEU A 424 25.32 -2.96 -12.52
N GLU A 425 24.51 -1.91 -12.67
CA GLU A 425 24.64 -0.93 -13.75
C GLU A 425 25.91 -0.05 -13.59
N HIS A 426 26.50 -0.01 -12.38
CA HIS A 426 27.74 0.75 -12.18
C HIS A 426 28.92 0.03 -12.80
N PRO A 427 29.69 0.69 -13.71
CA PRO A 427 30.73 0.03 -14.50
C PRO A 427 31.86 -0.62 -13.68
N ALA A 428 32.12 -0.14 -12.48
CA ALA A 428 33.14 -0.65 -11.58
C ALA A 428 32.73 -1.86 -10.75
N VAL A 429 31.40 -2.20 -10.67
CA VAL A 429 30.90 -3.30 -9.85
C VAL A 429 30.86 -4.59 -10.67
N GLU A 430 31.36 -5.67 -10.09
CA GLU A 430 31.33 -7.02 -10.66
C GLU A 430 30.16 -7.85 -10.09
N MET A 431 30.06 -7.89 -8.76
CA MET A 431 29.03 -8.64 -8.04
C MET A 431 28.51 -7.84 -6.87
N THR A 432 27.27 -8.10 -6.48
CA THR A 432 26.67 -7.49 -5.29
C THR A 432 25.65 -8.42 -4.64
N VAL A 433 25.52 -8.30 -3.32
CA VAL A 433 24.44 -8.89 -2.51
C VAL A 433 23.86 -7.81 -1.64
N VAL A 434 22.54 -7.64 -1.69
CA VAL A 434 21.79 -6.67 -0.89
C VAL A 434 20.88 -7.41 0.10
N PHE A 435 20.83 -6.92 1.34
CA PHE A 435 19.97 -7.48 2.39
C PHE A 435 19.63 -6.45 3.45
N GLY A 436 18.60 -6.74 4.26
CA GLY A 436 18.21 -5.93 5.40
C GLY A 436 19.14 -6.09 6.59
N VAL A 437 19.43 -4.98 7.28
CA VAL A 437 20.15 -4.96 8.56
C VAL A 437 19.38 -4.12 9.59
N PRO A 438 19.52 -4.38 10.90
CA PRO A 438 18.90 -3.52 11.91
C PRO A 438 19.31 -2.07 11.75
N ASP A 439 18.32 -1.15 11.79
CA ASP A 439 18.53 0.30 11.69
C ASP A 439 17.77 1.00 12.82
N PRO A 440 18.41 1.89 13.60
CA PRO A 440 17.78 2.54 14.76
C PRO A 440 16.64 3.50 14.36
N LYS A 441 16.69 4.08 13.15
CA LYS A 441 15.70 5.04 12.66
C LYS A 441 14.56 4.35 11.91
N TRP A 442 14.90 3.40 11.05
CA TRP A 442 13.97 2.79 10.10
C TRP A 442 13.58 1.36 10.49
N LYS A 443 14.06 0.86 11.65
CA LYS A 443 14.01 -0.52 12.15
C LYS A 443 14.78 -1.50 11.27
N GLU A 444 14.70 -1.34 9.96
CA GLU A 444 15.47 -2.09 8.98
C GLU A 444 16.08 -1.14 7.95
N GLY A 445 17.39 -1.25 7.73
CA GLY A 445 18.14 -0.51 6.73
C GLY A 445 18.60 -1.42 5.60
N ILE A 446 18.96 -0.83 4.47
CA ILE A 446 19.43 -1.55 3.28
C ILE A 446 20.95 -1.55 3.29
N LYS A 447 21.55 -2.73 3.28
CA LYS A 447 23.00 -2.92 3.18
C LYS A 447 23.34 -3.63 1.88
N ALA A 448 24.35 -3.12 1.18
CA ALA A 448 24.93 -3.75 0.01
C ALA A 448 26.37 -4.21 0.30
N VAL A 449 26.73 -5.41 -0.09
CA VAL A 449 28.09 -5.92 -0.13
C VAL A 449 28.47 -6.09 -1.59
N CYS A 450 29.56 -5.44 -2.03
CA CYS A 450 29.94 -5.35 -3.44
C CYS A 450 31.38 -5.83 -3.65
N GLN A 451 31.59 -6.60 -4.70
CA GLN A 451 32.92 -6.88 -5.27
C GLN A 451 33.13 -5.97 -6.47
N LEU A 452 34.27 -5.28 -6.52
CA LEU A 452 34.64 -4.45 -7.65
C LEU A 452 35.41 -5.26 -8.71
N LYS A 453 35.27 -4.86 -9.95
CA LYS A 453 36.11 -5.38 -11.03
C LYS A 453 37.58 -5.11 -10.76
N ALA A 454 38.48 -5.97 -11.27
CA ALA A 454 39.92 -5.86 -11.08
C ALA A 454 40.45 -4.46 -11.43
N GLY A 455 41.20 -3.86 -10.50
CA GLY A 455 41.83 -2.54 -10.68
C GLY A 455 40.87 -1.34 -10.51
N GLN A 456 39.58 -1.56 -10.28
CA GLN A 456 38.62 -0.47 -10.06
C GLN A 456 38.62 0.01 -8.60
N LYS A 457 38.30 1.30 -8.41
CA LYS A 457 38.09 1.92 -7.09
C LYS A 457 36.77 2.66 -7.11
N LEU A 458 36.01 2.56 -6.03
CA LEU A 458 34.73 3.20 -5.89
C LEU A 458 34.47 3.53 -4.39
N ALA A 459 34.01 4.74 -4.10
CA ALA A 459 33.63 5.10 -2.74
C ALA A 459 32.18 4.70 -2.47
N ALA A 460 31.88 4.27 -1.24
CA ALA A 460 30.51 3.91 -0.84
C ALA A 460 29.50 5.04 -1.11
N LYS A 461 29.86 6.30 -0.79
CA LYS A 461 29.00 7.47 -1.03
C LYS A 461 28.69 7.68 -2.53
N GLU A 462 29.64 7.39 -3.39
CA GLU A 462 29.48 7.51 -4.85
C GLU A 462 28.50 6.45 -5.38
N LEU A 463 28.63 5.19 -4.94
CA LEU A 463 27.69 4.14 -5.31
C LEU A 463 26.27 4.42 -4.78
N ILE A 464 26.16 4.87 -3.53
CA ILE A 464 24.85 5.24 -2.95
C ILE A 464 24.17 6.35 -3.76
N LYS A 465 24.93 7.37 -4.18
CA LYS A 465 24.43 8.45 -5.05
C LYS A 465 24.00 7.90 -6.41
N PHE A 466 24.85 7.10 -7.04
CA PHE A 466 24.58 6.47 -8.33
C PHE A 466 23.28 5.67 -8.34
N VAL A 467 23.03 4.87 -7.29
CA VAL A 467 21.80 4.08 -7.12
C VAL A 467 20.60 5.01 -6.90
N GLY A 468 20.74 6.03 -6.05
CA GLY A 468 19.65 6.97 -5.75
C GLY A 468 19.20 7.84 -6.93
N GLU A 469 20.00 7.93 -8.00
CA GLU A 469 19.65 8.59 -9.27
C GLU A 469 18.84 7.67 -10.22
N ARG A 470 18.77 6.36 -9.92
CA ARG A 470 18.16 5.33 -10.78
C ARG A 470 16.90 4.73 -10.22
N ILE A 471 16.87 4.53 -8.91
CA ILE A 471 15.70 4.00 -8.21
C ILE A 471 15.24 4.98 -7.12
N ALA A 472 14.04 4.77 -6.59
CA ALA A 472 13.47 5.63 -5.55
C ALA A 472 14.44 5.82 -4.37
N SER A 473 14.55 7.06 -3.87
CA SER A 473 15.55 7.43 -2.87
C SER A 473 15.50 6.61 -1.58
N TYR A 474 14.32 6.09 -1.21
CA TYR A 474 14.16 5.22 -0.04
C TYR A 474 14.71 3.80 -0.27
N LYS A 475 14.93 3.40 -1.53
CA LYS A 475 15.47 2.08 -1.91
C LYS A 475 17.00 2.03 -1.96
N LYS A 476 17.67 3.19 -1.95
CA LYS A 476 19.15 3.22 -2.01
C LYS A 476 19.75 2.62 -0.74
N PRO A 477 20.89 1.92 -0.83
CA PRO A 477 21.61 1.41 0.34
C PRO A 477 21.97 2.53 1.32
N GLN A 478 21.81 2.29 2.62
CA GLN A 478 22.35 3.15 3.67
C GLN A 478 23.78 2.77 4.01
N GLN A 479 24.13 1.49 3.79
CA GLN A 479 25.45 0.94 4.08
C GLN A 479 25.99 0.19 2.84
N VAL A 480 27.25 0.40 2.53
CA VAL A 480 27.95 -0.32 1.45
C VAL A 480 29.30 -0.78 1.95
N ASP A 481 29.54 -2.08 1.89
CA ASP A 481 30.84 -2.69 2.14
C ASP A 481 31.43 -3.20 0.82
N PHE A 482 32.74 -3.03 0.64
CA PHE A 482 33.46 -3.61 -0.49
C PHE A 482 34.30 -4.79 -0.02
N VAL A 483 34.25 -5.89 -0.78
CA VAL A 483 34.98 -7.12 -0.52
C VAL A 483 35.95 -7.40 -1.66
N ALA A 484 37.08 -8.01 -1.32
CA ALA A 484 38.04 -8.42 -2.34
C ALA A 484 37.51 -9.59 -3.18
N GLU A 485 36.80 -10.51 -2.53
CA GLU A 485 36.23 -11.70 -3.16
C GLU A 485 34.85 -12.00 -2.52
N MET A 486 33.84 -12.18 -3.38
CA MET A 486 32.48 -12.53 -2.96
C MET A 486 32.40 -14.02 -2.66
N PRO A 487 31.82 -14.43 -1.51
CA PRO A 487 31.50 -15.85 -1.29
C PRO A 487 30.56 -16.38 -2.37
N LEU A 488 30.94 -17.50 -3.00
CA LEU A 488 30.18 -18.08 -4.12
C LEU A 488 29.64 -19.47 -3.78
N LEU A 489 28.51 -19.80 -4.38
CA LEU A 489 27.97 -21.15 -4.47
C LEU A 489 28.71 -21.95 -5.56
N ALA A 490 28.52 -23.26 -5.59
CA ALA A 490 29.15 -24.15 -6.57
C ALA A 490 28.82 -23.80 -8.05
N ASN A 491 27.71 -23.10 -8.29
CA ASN A 491 27.30 -22.64 -9.61
C ASN A 491 27.86 -21.26 -9.99
N GLY A 492 28.72 -20.66 -9.16
CA GLY A 492 29.36 -19.37 -9.41
C GLY A 492 28.51 -18.14 -9.04
N SER A 493 27.28 -18.31 -8.54
CA SER A 493 26.48 -17.19 -8.03
C SER A 493 26.87 -16.84 -6.58
N PRO A 494 26.63 -15.57 -6.12
CA PRO A 494 26.90 -15.18 -4.75
C PRO A 494 26.14 -16.04 -3.72
N ASP A 495 26.83 -16.52 -2.69
CA ASP A 495 26.25 -17.19 -1.53
C ASP A 495 25.65 -16.15 -0.57
N ARG A 496 24.40 -15.77 -0.82
CA ARG A 496 23.68 -14.75 -0.05
C ARG A 496 23.64 -15.05 1.46
N ALA A 497 23.47 -16.33 1.84
CA ALA A 497 23.40 -16.73 3.24
C ALA A 497 24.72 -16.45 3.93
N LYS A 498 25.83 -16.85 3.33
CA LYS A 498 27.19 -16.66 3.86
C LYS A 498 27.58 -15.18 3.89
N VAL A 499 27.20 -14.40 2.86
CA VAL A 499 27.42 -12.94 2.86
C VAL A 499 26.64 -12.29 4.00
N LYS A 500 25.37 -12.65 4.18
CA LYS A 500 24.53 -12.12 5.28
C LYS A 500 25.04 -12.50 6.65
N GLU A 501 25.53 -13.71 6.84
CA GLU A 501 26.19 -14.16 8.07
C GLU A 501 27.44 -13.33 8.40
N GLN A 502 28.29 -13.09 7.40
CA GLN A 502 29.58 -12.39 7.59
C GLN A 502 29.41 -10.88 7.78
N PHE A 503 28.43 -10.26 7.10
CA PHE A 503 28.29 -8.81 7.00
C PHE A 503 26.98 -8.27 7.59
N GLY A 504 26.05 -9.12 8.02
CA GLY A 504 24.74 -8.74 8.55
C GLY A 504 24.72 -8.24 10.00
N GLY A 505 25.80 -8.40 10.75
CA GLY A 505 25.94 -7.87 12.11
C GLY A 505 25.98 -6.34 12.11
N ALA A 506 25.41 -5.70 13.14
CA ALA A 506 25.56 -4.26 13.36
C ALA A 506 27.06 -3.91 13.39
N GLN A 507 27.47 -2.90 12.59
CA GLN A 507 28.83 -2.37 12.74
C GLN A 507 29.00 -1.96 14.21
N LYS A 508 29.99 -2.55 14.87
CA LYS A 508 30.46 -2.04 16.16
C LYS A 508 30.97 -0.63 15.88
N GLN A 509 30.28 0.36 16.43
CA GLN A 509 30.75 1.76 16.46
C GLN A 509 32.06 1.88 17.19
#